data_73e3dba2ca32c107d3ce2dc6c8a56d89
#
_entry.id   73e3dba2ca32c107d3ce2dc6c8a56d89
#
_cell.length_a   1.000
_cell.length_b   1.000
_cell.length_c   1.000
_cell.angle_alpha   90.00
_cell.angle_beta   90.00
_cell.angle_gamma   90.00
#
_symmetry.space_group_name_H-M   'P 1'
#
loop_
_entity.id
_entity.type
_entity.pdbx_description
1 polymer ?
#
loop_
_entity_poly.entity_id
_entity_poly.type
_entity_poly.pdbx_seq_one_letter_code
_entity_poly.pdbx_strand_id
1 'polypeptide(L)'
;MWLHYGDIKMNEECLICKEPLEYLEADTMMECVICHKKENSKTRCVNEHYVCSECHTSGMDEIIALALNEKSKNPTRILEKMMSMDFCHMHGPEHHVMVGVSLLTAYKNAGGDIDLPTALSEMYARGKQVPGGACGFWGACGAGISTGMYMSIATKSTPLASKAWGLSNQMTGQALTAIGKNGGPRCCKRDSYLAIREAVKFTAENLGIHMGLDKIICSRSHMNNQCIEERCPFHVKN
;
A
#
# COMPACT_ATOMS: atom_id res chain seq x y z
N MET A 1 25.75 11.57 -15.40
CA MET A 1 25.22 11.09 -16.69
C MET A 1 23.81 10.58 -16.44
N TRP A 2 22.80 11.41 -16.70
CA TRP A 2 21.39 11.06 -16.49
C TRP A 2 20.94 10.24 -17.67
N LEU A 3 20.57 9.00 -17.44
CA LEU A 3 19.98 8.15 -18.46
C LEU A 3 18.58 8.68 -18.80
N HIS A 4 18.38 9.11 -20.04
CA HIS A 4 17.05 9.34 -20.60
C HIS A 4 16.31 7.98 -20.61
N TYR A 5 15.37 7.82 -19.69
CA TYR A 5 14.35 6.79 -19.84
C TYR A 5 13.41 7.23 -20.96
N GLY A 6 13.46 6.52 -22.07
CA GLY A 6 12.55 6.73 -23.18
C GLY A 6 11.09 6.62 -22.74
N ASP A 7 10.24 7.43 -23.34
CA ASP A 7 8.81 7.56 -23.11
C ASP A 7 8.08 6.22 -23.20
N ILE A 8 7.98 5.50 -22.08
CA ILE A 8 7.00 4.44 -21.96
C ILE A 8 5.69 5.16 -21.65
N LYS A 9 4.82 5.28 -22.64
CA LYS A 9 3.42 5.71 -22.45
C LYS A 9 2.75 4.73 -21.50
N MET A 10 2.68 5.11 -20.24
CA MET A 10 2.01 4.34 -19.19
C MET A 10 0.56 4.79 -19.13
N ASN A 11 -0.33 4.06 -19.77
CA ASN A 11 -1.76 4.28 -19.67
C ASN A 11 -2.24 3.72 -18.34
N GLU A 12 -2.39 4.57 -17.33
CA GLU A 12 -3.20 4.27 -16.17
C GLU A 12 -4.65 4.55 -16.50
N GLU A 13 -5.54 3.65 -16.13
CA GLU A 13 -6.93 3.74 -16.50
C GLU A 13 -7.75 4.48 -15.45
N CYS A 14 -8.58 5.40 -15.91
CA CYS A 14 -9.59 6.07 -15.12
C CYS A 14 -10.63 5.08 -14.58
N LEU A 15 -11.01 5.19 -13.31
CA LEU A 15 -12.05 4.34 -12.72
C LEU A 15 -13.42 4.52 -13.39
N ILE A 16 -13.67 5.70 -13.97
CA ILE A 16 -14.97 6.06 -14.53
C ILE A 16 -15.07 5.64 -15.99
N CYS A 17 -14.11 6.03 -16.84
CA CYS A 17 -14.19 5.85 -18.29
C CYS A 17 -13.10 4.96 -18.90
N LYS A 18 -12.19 4.42 -18.08
CA LYS A 18 -11.06 3.57 -18.49
C LYS A 18 -10.02 4.26 -19.38
N GLU A 19 -10.16 5.55 -19.64
CA GLU A 19 -9.17 6.32 -20.38
C GLU A 19 -7.92 6.61 -19.53
N PRO A 20 -6.79 6.95 -20.15
CA PRO A 20 -5.53 7.21 -19.45
C PRO A 20 -5.63 8.30 -18.39
N LEU A 21 -4.81 8.16 -17.34
CA LEU A 21 -4.57 9.23 -16.38
C LEU A 21 -3.43 10.13 -16.87
N GLU A 22 -3.53 11.42 -16.52
CA GLU A 22 -2.48 12.41 -16.70
C GLU A 22 -2.01 12.95 -15.35
N TYR A 23 -0.73 13.29 -15.27
CA TYR A 23 -0.11 13.90 -14.10
C TYR A 23 0.25 15.34 -14.41
N LEU A 24 -0.34 16.27 -13.65
CA LEU A 24 -0.17 17.70 -13.84
C LEU A 24 1.11 18.20 -13.15
N GLU A 25 1.71 19.26 -13.68
CA GLU A 25 2.89 19.91 -13.08
C GLU A 25 2.56 20.61 -11.76
N ALA A 26 1.37 21.23 -11.66
CA ALA A 26 0.91 21.95 -10.48
C ALA A 26 -0.33 21.31 -9.85
N ASP A 27 -0.46 21.52 -8.53
CA ASP A 27 -1.69 21.16 -7.83
C ASP A 27 -2.87 21.99 -8.37
N THR A 28 -3.93 21.29 -8.76
CA THR A 28 -5.13 21.88 -9.33
C THR A 28 -6.34 21.48 -8.50
N MET A 29 -7.23 22.42 -8.22
CA MET A 29 -8.49 22.17 -7.53
C MET A 29 -9.38 21.30 -8.41
N MET A 30 -9.73 20.11 -7.92
CA MET A 30 -10.55 19.13 -8.64
C MET A 30 -11.75 18.73 -7.81
N GLU A 31 -12.85 18.39 -8.49
CA GLU A 31 -14.07 17.87 -7.88
C GLU A 31 -14.19 16.37 -8.14
N CYS A 32 -14.33 15.59 -7.08
CA CYS A 32 -14.54 14.15 -7.19
C CYS A 32 -15.88 13.86 -7.87
N VAL A 33 -15.87 13.11 -8.96
CA VAL A 33 -17.09 12.77 -9.74
C VAL A 33 -18.06 11.84 -8.98
N ILE A 34 -17.64 11.28 -7.84
CA ILE A 34 -18.46 10.36 -7.03
C ILE A 34 -19.10 11.10 -5.83
N CYS A 35 -18.29 11.80 -5.03
CA CYS A 35 -18.78 12.44 -3.78
C CYS A 35 -18.82 13.97 -3.82
N HIS A 36 -18.41 14.57 -4.93
CA HIS A 36 -18.37 16.03 -5.15
C HIS A 36 -17.46 16.82 -4.18
N LYS A 37 -16.61 16.11 -3.41
CA LYS A 37 -15.57 16.74 -2.61
C LYS A 37 -14.57 17.47 -3.51
N LYS A 38 -14.20 18.70 -3.10
CA LYS A 38 -13.18 19.49 -3.80
C LYS A 38 -11.87 19.44 -3.02
N GLU A 39 -10.79 19.08 -3.69
CA GLU A 39 -9.44 19.07 -3.12
C GLU A 39 -8.39 19.26 -4.20
N ASN A 40 -7.17 19.63 -3.80
CA ASN A 40 -6.05 19.78 -4.71
C ASN A 40 -5.46 18.42 -5.06
N SER A 41 -5.23 18.20 -6.36
CA SER A 41 -4.57 17.00 -6.87
C SER A 41 -3.73 17.31 -8.09
N LYS A 42 -2.75 16.45 -8.36
CA LYS A 42 -1.94 16.46 -9.58
C LYS A 42 -2.32 15.35 -10.55
N THR A 43 -3.33 14.55 -10.25
CA THR A 43 -3.70 13.39 -11.08
C THR A 43 -5.16 13.46 -11.43
N ARG A 44 -5.46 13.38 -12.73
CA ARG A 44 -6.83 13.27 -13.27
C ARG A 44 -6.82 12.42 -14.53
N CYS A 45 -8.00 12.09 -15.02
CA CYS A 45 -8.19 11.48 -16.33
C CYS A 45 -8.02 12.51 -17.45
N VAL A 46 -7.58 12.09 -18.63
CA VAL A 46 -7.56 12.93 -19.85
C VAL A 46 -8.94 13.52 -20.20
N ASN A 47 -10.02 12.90 -19.75
CA ASN A 47 -11.39 13.39 -19.83
C ASN A 47 -11.83 14.14 -18.56
N GLU A 48 -10.86 14.64 -17.78
CA GLU A 48 -11.06 15.47 -16.58
C GLU A 48 -11.76 14.76 -15.41
N HIS A 49 -11.98 13.46 -15.43
CA HIS A 49 -12.50 12.74 -14.27
C HIS A 49 -11.45 12.70 -13.15
N TYR A 50 -11.88 13.09 -11.97
CA TYR A 50 -11.12 12.95 -10.74
C TYR A 50 -11.89 12.11 -9.73
N VAL A 51 -11.23 11.17 -9.05
CA VAL A 51 -11.79 10.37 -7.96
C VAL A 51 -10.89 10.56 -6.73
N CYS A 52 -11.46 11.09 -5.64
CA CYS A 52 -10.72 11.32 -4.40
C CYS A 52 -10.31 9.99 -3.73
N SER A 53 -9.30 10.05 -2.86
CA SER A 53 -8.78 8.86 -2.18
C SER A 53 -9.85 8.15 -1.33
N GLU A 54 -10.82 8.87 -0.76
CA GLU A 54 -11.91 8.27 0.00
C GLU A 54 -12.82 7.41 -0.88
N CYS A 55 -13.20 7.91 -2.06
CA CYS A 55 -14.00 7.14 -3.02
C CYS A 55 -13.20 5.98 -3.65
N HIS A 56 -11.90 6.14 -3.79
CA HIS A 56 -11.01 5.05 -4.20
C HIS A 56 -10.94 3.92 -3.17
N THR A 57 -11.13 4.23 -1.90
CA THR A 57 -11.07 3.26 -0.79
C THR A 57 -12.47 2.73 -0.39
N SER A 58 -13.51 2.96 -1.18
CA SER A 58 -14.82 2.33 -0.97
C SER A 58 -14.68 0.80 -1.01
N GLY A 59 -15.28 0.08 -0.07
CA GLY A 59 -15.08 -1.38 0.12
C GLY A 59 -14.15 -1.75 1.29
N MET A 60 -13.61 -0.76 2.00
CA MET A 60 -12.73 -1.02 3.16
C MET A 60 -13.43 -1.78 4.30
N ASP A 61 -14.75 -1.65 4.43
CA ASP A 61 -15.53 -2.40 5.44
C ASP A 61 -15.42 -3.91 5.21
N GLU A 62 -15.37 -4.35 3.95
CA GLU A 62 -15.18 -5.75 3.59
C GLU A 62 -13.77 -6.25 3.98
N ILE A 63 -12.75 -5.40 3.81
CA ILE A 63 -11.38 -5.70 4.25
C ILE A 63 -11.32 -5.87 5.77
N ILE A 64 -11.95 -4.98 6.52
CA ILE A 64 -11.99 -5.07 7.98
C ILE A 64 -12.74 -6.33 8.43
N ALA A 65 -13.90 -6.61 7.81
CA ALA A 65 -14.67 -7.82 8.09
C ALA A 65 -13.87 -9.10 7.80
N LEU A 66 -13.16 -9.16 6.67
CA LEU A 66 -12.25 -10.24 6.34
C LEU A 66 -11.16 -10.38 7.41
N ALA A 67 -10.50 -9.29 7.77
CA ALA A 67 -9.39 -9.27 8.71
C ALA A 67 -9.79 -9.76 10.11
N LEU A 68 -10.98 -9.39 10.59
CA LEU A 68 -11.51 -9.82 11.89
C LEU A 68 -11.78 -11.33 11.95
N ASN A 69 -12.12 -11.95 10.82
CA ASN A 69 -12.42 -13.37 10.72
C ASN A 69 -11.21 -14.24 10.32
N GLU A 70 -10.11 -13.60 9.89
CA GLU A 70 -8.94 -14.30 9.38
C GLU A 70 -8.10 -14.92 10.52
N LYS A 71 -7.60 -16.14 10.30
CA LYS A 71 -6.79 -16.88 11.27
C LYS A 71 -5.35 -17.09 10.83
N SER A 72 -5.01 -16.70 9.60
CA SER A 72 -3.67 -16.86 9.07
C SER A 72 -2.66 -16.00 9.85
N LYS A 73 -1.49 -16.57 10.13
CA LYS A 73 -0.32 -15.84 10.64
C LYS A 73 0.56 -15.27 9.52
N ASN A 74 0.15 -15.46 8.27
CA ASN A 74 0.90 -15.05 7.10
C ASN A 74 0.25 -13.81 6.47
N PRO A 75 0.86 -12.62 6.61
CA PRO A 75 0.28 -11.37 6.11
C PRO A 75 0.18 -11.34 4.58
N THR A 76 1.04 -12.07 3.86
CA THR A 76 0.96 -12.14 2.41
C THR A 76 -0.31 -12.87 1.95
N ARG A 77 -0.68 -13.98 2.60
CA ARG A 77 -1.93 -14.70 2.30
C ARG A 77 -3.16 -13.84 2.58
N ILE A 78 -3.12 -13.07 3.67
CA ILE A 78 -4.20 -12.15 4.02
C ILE A 78 -4.32 -11.06 2.96
N LEU A 79 -3.18 -10.45 2.60
CA LEU A 79 -3.13 -9.41 1.57
C LEU A 79 -3.64 -9.92 0.21
N GLU A 80 -3.29 -11.15 -0.20
CA GLU A 80 -3.76 -11.76 -1.46
C GLU A 80 -5.28 -11.91 -1.51
N LYS A 81 -5.91 -12.29 -0.40
CA LYS A 81 -7.38 -12.34 -0.29
C LYS A 81 -8.00 -10.95 -0.49
N MET A 82 -7.42 -9.93 0.15
CA MET A 82 -7.87 -8.53 -0.01
C MET A 82 -7.68 -8.04 -1.44
N MET A 83 -6.53 -8.33 -2.04
CA MET A 83 -6.23 -7.95 -3.43
C MET A 83 -7.11 -8.66 -4.47
N SER A 84 -7.83 -9.70 -4.08
CA SER A 84 -8.76 -10.44 -4.96
C SER A 84 -10.20 -9.95 -4.85
N MET A 85 -10.47 -8.93 -4.03
CA MET A 85 -11.78 -8.28 -3.95
C MET A 85 -11.99 -7.35 -5.14
N ASP A 86 -13.22 -7.23 -5.61
CA ASP A 86 -13.57 -6.52 -6.85
C ASP A 86 -13.21 -5.03 -6.83
N PHE A 87 -13.25 -4.40 -5.66
CA PHE A 87 -12.88 -2.99 -5.51
C PHE A 87 -11.36 -2.76 -5.49
N CYS A 88 -10.55 -3.81 -5.38
CA CYS A 88 -9.09 -3.65 -5.31
C CYS A 88 -8.49 -3.47 -6.71
N HIS A 89 -8.17 -2.24 -7.07
CA HIS A 89 -7.59 -1.89 -8.35
C HIS A 89 -6.14 -2.39 -8.48
N MET A 90 -5.61 -2.39 -9.71
CA MET A 90 -4.19 -2.71 -9.95
C MET A 90 -3.28 -1.75 -9.20
N HIS A 91 -3.61 -0.47 -9.22
CA HIS A 91 -2.94 0.61 -8.49
C HIS A 91 -3.98 1.47 -7.79
N GLY A 92 -3.72 1.81 -6.53
CA GLY A 92 -4.64 2.65 -5.77
C GLY A 92 -4.25 2.82 -4.30
N PRO A 93 -4.80 3.84 -3.62
CA PRO A 93 -4.50 4.15 -2.23
C PRO A 93 -5.05 3.11 -1.23
N GLU A 94 -5.96 2.23 -1.63
CA GLU A 94 -6.43 1.12 -0.82
C GLU A 94 -5.28 0.25 -0.28
N HIS A 95 -4.19 0.12 -1.06
CA HIS A 95 -2.99 -0.62 -0.66
C HIS A 95 -2.29 0.00 0.57
N HIS A 96 -2.46 1.32 0.79
CA HIS A 96 -1.91 2.01 1.95
C HIS A 96 -2.54 1.54 3.27
N VAL A 97 -3.79 1.08 3.22
CA VAL A 97 -4.51 0.49 4.35
C VAL A 97 -4.28 -1.02 4.41
N MET A 98 -4.43 -1.71 3.28
CA MET A 98 -4.40 -3.18 3.19
C MET A 98 -3.10 -3.79 3.72
N VAL A 99 -1.95 -3.16 3.48
CA VAL A 99 -0.65 -3.63 3.99
C VAL A 99 -0.64 -3.66 5.51
N GLY A 100 -1.02 -2.57 6.16
CA GLY A 100 -1.06 -2.49 7.61
C GLY A 100 -2.12 -3.40 8.23
N VAL A 101 -3.30 -3.49 7.62
CA VAL A 101 -4.38 -4.40 8.06
C VAL A 101 -3.91 -5.85 8.02
N SER A 102 -3.28 -6.28 6.93
CA SER A 102 -2.77 -7.65 6.82
C SER A 102 -1.67 -7.96 7.84
N LEU A 103 -0.79 -6.99 8.11
CA LEU A 103 0.27 -7.12 9.13
C LEU A 103 -0.30 -7.18 10.56
N LEU A 104 -1.24 -6.29 10.92
CA LEU A 104 -1.88 -6.29 12.26
C LEU A 104 -2.63 -7.59 12.51
N THR A 105 -3.36 -8.08 11.51
CA THR A 105 -4.10 -9.35 11.60
C THR A 105 -3.14 -10.53 11.80
N ALA A 106 -2.10 -10.63 10.99
CA ALA A 106 -1.11 -11.69 11.10
C ALA A 106 -0.32 -11.61 12.42
N TYR A 107 0.01 -10.40 12.87
CA TYR A 107 0.67 -10.13 14.14
C TYR A 107 -0.18 -10.62 15.32
N LYS A 108 -1.47 -10.26 15.36
CA LYS A 108 -2.41 -10.75 16.38
C LYS A 108 -2.50 -12.26 16.38
N ASN A 109 -2.67 -12.86 15.22
CA ASN A 109 -2.79 -14.32 15.07
C ASN A 109 -1.48 -15.06 15.44
N ALA A 110 -0.33 -14.40 15.32
CA ALA A 110 0.97 -14.92 15.73
C ALA A 110 1.26 -14.76 17.24
N GLY A 111 0.34 -14.18 18.00
CA GLY A 111 0.45 -13.99 19.45
C GLY A 111 0.81 -12.56 19.88
N GLY A 112 0.77 -11.59 18.97
CA GLY A 112 0.98 -10.18 19.29
C GLY A 112 -0.12 -9.62 20.20
N ASP A 113 0.29 -8.79 21.15
CA ASP A 113 -0.61 -8.18 22.15
C ASP A 113 -1.22 -6.89 21.63
N ILE A 114 -2.30 -7.02 20.86
CA ILE A 114 -3.15 -5.90 20.42
C ILE A 114 -4.63 -6.27 20.55
N ASP A 115 -5.46 -5.25 20.72
CA ASP A 115 -6.92 -5.35 20.45
C ASP A 115 -7.14 -5.17 18.96
N LEU A 116 -7.43 -6.26 18.24
CA LEU A 116 -7.47 -6.26 16.79
C LEU A 116 -8.52 -5.28 16.21
N PRO A 117 -9.78 -5.25 16.70
CA PRO A 117 -10.77 -4.31 16.17
C PRO A 117 -10.32 -2.85 16.25
N THR A 118 -9.82 -2.43 17.42
CA THR A 118 -9.29 -1.07 17.62
C THR A 118 -8.09 -0.79 16.72
N ALA A 119 -7.16 -1.75 16.61
CA ALA A 119 -5.97 -1.60 15.78
C ALA A 119 -6.31 -1.47 14.29
N LEU A 120 -7.31 -2.21 13.79
CA LEU A 120 -7.77 -2.13 12.40
C LEU A 120 -8.46 -0.79 12.11
N SER A 121 -9.32 -0.32 13.02
CA SER A 121 -9.96 1.00 12.93
C SER A 121 -8.93 2.12 12.85
N GLU A 122 -7.92 2.08 13.72
CA GLU A 122 -6.82 3.05 13.74
C GLU A 122 -5.97 2.98 12.46
N MET A 123 -5.70 1.76 11.95
CA MET A 123 -4.96 1.58 10.69
C MET A 123 -5.72 2.18 9.50
N TYR A 124 -7.03 1.99 9.45
CA TYR A 124 -7.88 2.58 8.43
C TYR A 124 -7.86 4.12 8.51
N ALA A 125 -8.06 4.66 9.73
CA ALA A 125 -8.07 6.11 9.95
C ALA A 125 -6.76 6.79 9.53
N ARG A 126 -5.62 6.15 9.76
CA ARG A 126 -4.30 6.66 9.37
C ARG A 126 -4.00 6.43 7.88
N GLY A 127 -4.25 5.22 7.37
CA GLY A 127 -3.88 4.82 6.01
C GLY A 127 -4.61 5.63 4.94
N LYS A 128 -5.87 5.98 5.16
CA LYS A 128 -6.65 6.82 4.24
C LYS A 128 -6.14 8.25 4.11
N GLN A 129 -5.29 8.72 5.02
CA GLN A 129 -4.68 10.05 4.95
C GLN A 129 -3.48 10.10 3.99
N VAL A 130 -2.95 8.96 3.57
CA VAL A 130 -1.87 8.91 2.59
C VAL A 130 -2.44 9.01 1.19
N PRO A 131 -2.23 10.13 0.48
CA PRO A 131 -2.87 10.35 -0.81
C PRO A 131 -2.33 9.41 -1.89
N GLY A 132 -3.13 9.21 -2.93
CA GLY A 132 -2.67 8.61 -4.17
C GLY A 132 -1.51 9.44 -4.78
N GLY A 133 -0.54 8.77 -5.40
CA GLY A 133 0.61 9.45 -6.01
C GLY A 133 1.75 9.82 -5.04
N ALA A 134 1.59 9.68 -3.71
CA ALA A 134 2.65 9.98 -2.74
C ALA A 134 3.98 9.27 -3.06
N CYS A 135 3.92 8.06 -3.62
CA CYS A 135 5.11 7.30 -3.99
C CYS A 135 6.03 8.04 -4.99
N GLY A 136 5.45 8.74 -5.97
CA GLY A 136 6.19 9.51 -6.97
C GLY A 136 6.43 10.96 -6.55
N PHE A 137 5.41 11.64 -6.03
CA PHE A 137 5.48 13.06 -5.73
C PHE A 137 6.18 13.39 -4.40
N TRP A 138 6.10 12.49 -3.41
CA TRP A 138 6.73 12.67 -2.09
C TRP A 138 7.94 11.77 -1.87
N GLY A 139 8.21 10.84 -2.82
CA GLY A 139 9.25 9.83 -2.63
C GLY A 139 8.94 8.84 -1.49
N ALA A 140 7.69 8.73 -1.09
CA ALA A 140 7.23 7.93 0.05
C ALA A 140 6.07 7.01 -0.37
N CYS A 141 6.40 5.78 -0.76
CA CYS A 141 5.40 4.79 -1.14
C CYS A 141 4.48 4.47 0.05
N GLY A 142 3.16 4.58 -0.18
CA GLY A 142 2.17 4.34 0.87
C GLY A 142 2.21 2.93 1.46
N ALA A 143 2.64 1.91 0.71
CA ALA A 143 2.89 0.58 1.25
C ALA A 143 4.02 0.58 2.30
N GLY A 144 5.09 1.33 2.07
CA GLY A 144 6.17 1.52 3.04
C GLY A 144 5.71 2.30 4.27
N ILE A 145 4.99 3.41 4.08
CA ILE A 145 4.39 4.19 5.19
C ILE A 145 3.47 3.31 6.03
N SER A 146 2.68 2.45 5.40
CA SER A 146 1.75 1.53 6.06
C SER A 146 2.45 0.58 7.04
N THR A 147 3.68 0.14 6.76
CA THR A 147 4.45 -0.69 7.69
C THR A 147 4.88 0.07 8.95
N GLY A 148 5.19 1.36 8.82
CA GLY A 148 5.47 2.22 9.97
C GLY A 148 4.23 2.48 10.81
N MET A 149 3.08 2.68 10.19
CA MET A 149 1.79 2.78 10.89
C MET A 149 1.47 1.49 11.64
N TYR A 150 1.64 0.33 10.99
CA TYR A 150 1.53 -0.98 11.64
C TYR A 150 2.42 -1.05 12.89
N MET A 151 3.70 -0.75 12.78
CA MET A 151 4.64 -0.80 13.90
C MET A 151 4.26 0.19 15.01
N SER A 152 3.81 1.38 14.63
CA SER A 152 3.34 2.40 15.57
C SER A 152 2.13 1.92 16.37
N ILE A 153 1.16 1.27 15.73
CA ILE A 153 -0.04 0.72 16.39
C ILE A 153 0.35 -0.47 17.28
N ALA A 154 1.14 -1.41 16.76
CA ALA A 154 1.58 -2.59 17.49
C ALA A 154 2.39 -2.26 18.76
N THR A 155 3.16 -1.18 18.74
CA THR A 155 3.99 -0.73 19.86
C THR A 155 3.38 0.43 20.67
N LYS A 156 2.15 0.86 20.34
CA LYS A 156 1.46 2.00 20.98
C LYS A 156 2.30 3.27 20.95
N SER A 157 2.95 3.53 19.82
CA SER A 157 3.86 4.67 19.66
C SER A 157 3.10 6.00 19.63
N THR A 158 3.74 7.03 20.19
CA THR A 158 3.31 8.42 20.14
C THR A 158 4.49 9.31 19.73
N PRO A 159 4.27 10.58 19.35
CA PRO A 159 5.37 11.51 19.07
C PRO A 159 6.36 11.70 20.25
N LEU A 160 5.91 11.41 21.47
CA LEU A 160 6.73 11.52 22.68
C LEU A 160 7.34 10.17 23.11
N ALA A 161 7.01 9.08 22.43
CA ALA A 161 7.56 7.76 22.74
C ALA A 161 9.02 7.67 22.24
N SER A 162 9.91 7.13 23.06
CA SER A 162 11.33 6.99 22.70
C SER A 162 11.55 5.79 21.76
N LYS A 163 11.56 4.57 22.32
CA LYS A 163 11.86 3.34 21.58
C LYS A 163 10.82 3.03 20.50
N ALA A 164 9.53 3.10 20.83
CA ALA A 164 8.46 2.79 19.92
C ALA A 164 8.42 3.76 18.71
N TRP A 165 8.69 5.05 18.94
CA TRP A 165 8.84 6.05 17.89
C TRP A 165 9.99 5.69 16.94
N GLY A 166 11.14 5.33 17.49
CA GLY A 166 12.31 4.90 16.73
C GLY A 166 12.01 3.69 15.86
N LEU A 167 11.38 2.64 16.40
CA LEU A 167 11.01 1.43 15.66
C LEU A 167 10.04 1.73 14.51
N SER A 168 9.06 2.59 14.71
CA SER A 168 8.08 2.95 13.68
C SER A 168 8.74 3.64 12.49
N ASN A 169 9.66 4.59 12.76
CA ASN A 169 10.38 5.29 11.70
C ASN A 169 11.40 4.39 10.98
N GLN A 170 12.11 3.53 11.72
CA GLN A 170 13.04 2.55 11.14
C GLN A 170 12.31 1.58 10.22
N MET A 171 11.14 1.07 10.65
CA MET A 171 10.33 0.16 9.83
C MET A 171 9.94 0.81 8.50
N THR A 172 9.43 2.05 8.54
CA THR A 172 9.13 2.82 7.33
C THR A 172 10.37 2.96 6.44
N GLY A 173 11.49 3.40 7.00
CA GLY A 173 12.74 3.60 6.26
C GLY A 173 13.25 2.33 5.61
N GLN A 174 13.19 1.19 6.30
CA GLN A 174 13.61 -0.11 5.78
C GLN A 174 12.71 -0.56 4.60
N ALA A 175 11.39 -0.44 4.75
CA ALA A 175 10.44 -0.76 3.70
C ALA A 175 10.62 0.14 2.47
N LEU A 176 10.75 1.46 2.65
CA LEU A 176 10.99 2.41 1.56
C LEU A 176 12.33 2.14 0.85
N THR A 177 13.37 1.76 1.60
CA THR A 177 14.67 1.39 1.03
C THR A 177 14.54 0.15 0.14
N ALA A 178 13.81 -0.88 0.57
CA ALA A 178 13.59 -2.09 -0.22
C ALA A 178 12.80 -1.79 -1.51
N ILE A 179 11.76 -0.95 -1.41
CA ILE A 179 10.98 -0.50 -2.57
C ILE A 179 11.85 0.31 -3.54
N GLY A 180 12.59 1.31 -3.03
CA GLY A 180 13.44 2.18 -3.83
C GLY A 180 14.56 1.43 -4.56
N LYS A 181 15.20 0.44 -3.93
CA LYS A 181 16.21 -0.43 -4.57
C LYS A 181 15.67 -1.24 -5.73
N ASN A 182 14.39 -1.61 -5.69
CA ASN A 182 13.76 -2.33 -6.80
C ASN A 182 13.46 -1.41 -8.00
N GLY A 183 13.28 -0.12 -7.78
CA GLY A 183 13.01 0.89 -8.80
C GLY A 183 11.57 0.87 -9.32
N GLY A 184 11.31 1.86 -10.19
CA GLY A 184 10.01 2.07 -10.84
C GLY A 184 9.85 1.36 -12.18
N PRO A 185 8.72 1.59 -12.86
CA PRO A 185 7.58 2.39 -12.38
C PRO A 185 6.88 1.76 -11.17
N ARG A 186 6.01 2.54 -10.50
CA ARG A 186 5.26 2.05 -9.34
C ARG A 186 4.48 0.79 -9.66
N CYS A 187 4.38 -0.09 -8.69
CA CYS A 187 3.45 -1.21 -8.72
C CYS A 187 2.95 -1.50 -7.32
N CYS A 188 1.70 -1.12 -7.01
CA CYS A 188 1.15 -1.25 -5.66
C CYS A 188 1.17 -2.70 -5.14
N LYS A 189 1.05 -3.69 -6.03
CA LYS A 189 1.18 -5.12 -5.67
C LYS A 189 2.61 -5.46 -5.25
N ARG A 190 3.60 -5.19 -6.11
CA ARG A 190 5.03 -5.44 -5.83
C ARG A 190 5.48 -4.71 -4.58
N ASP A 191 5.14 -3.44 -4.47
CA ASP A 191 5.61 -2.59 -3.38
C ASP A 191 5.00 -3.03 -2.04
N SER A 192 3.75 -3.51 -2.04
CA SER A 192 3.10 -4.14 -0.88
C SER A 192 3.80 -5.44 -0.46
N TYR A 193 4.18 -6.30 -1.40
CA TYR A 193 4.93 -7.52 -1.08
C TYR A 193 6.32 -7.23 -0.52
N LEU A 194 7.03 -6.25 -1.10
CA LEU A 194 8.33 -5.82 -0.59
C LEU A 194 8.20 -5.28 0.84
N ALA A 195 7.22 -4.42 1.07
CA ALA A 195 6.95 -3.83 2.38
C ALA A 195 6.62 -4.89 3.45
N ILE A 196 5.72 -5.83 3.13
CA ILE A 196 5.37 -6.94 4.05
C ILE A 196 6.57 -7.82 4.35
N ARG A 197 7.39 -8.14 3.35
CA ARG A 197 8.57 -8.98 3.55
C ARG A 197 9.55 -8.36 4.55
N GLU A 198 9.78 -7.06 4.43
CA GLU A 198 10.63 -6.35 5.38
C GLU A 198 9.97 -6.23 6.77
N ALA A 199 8.65 -5.99 6.84
CA ALA A 199 7.93 -5.90 8.09
C ALA A 199 7.91 -7.20 8.88
N VAL A 200 7.78 -8.35 8.21
CA VAL A 200 7.82 -9.68 8.87
C VAL A 200 9.18 -9.90 9.54
N LYS A 201 10.29 -9.61 8.85
CA LYS A 201 11.65 -9.72 9.40
C LYS A 201 11.84 -8.78 10.57
N PHE A 202 11.52 -7.50 10.37
CA PHE A 202 11.68 -6.48 11.38
C PHE A 202 10.88 -6.77 12.65
N THR A 203 9.67 -7.31 12.50
CA THR A 203 8.81 -7.70 13.62
C THR A 203 9.43 -8.85 14.42
N ALA A 204 9.96 -9.87 13.75
CA ALA A 204 10.63 -10.98 14.43
C ALA A 204 11.86 -10.50 15.22
N GLU A 205 12.69 -9.65 14.61
CA GLU A 205 13.92 -9.12 15.22
C GLU A 205 13.66 -8.19 16.41
N ASN A 206 12.63 -7.35 16.36
CA ASN A 206 12.42 -6.28 17.34
C ASN A 206 11.32 -6.57 18.35
N LEU A 207 10.34 -7.41 18.02
CA LEU A 207 9.19 -7.75 18.88
C LEU A 207 9.14 -9.22 19.26
N GLY A 208 9.99 -10.09 18.68
CA GLY A 208 10.00 -11.53 18.94
C GLY A 208 8.75 -12.26 18.44
N ILE A 209 7.94 -11.63 17.59
CA ILE A 209 6.72 -12.23 17.02
C ILE A 209 7.01 -12.73 15.61
N HIS A 210 6.85 -14.04 15.41
CA HIS A 210 7.15 -14.74 14.16
C HIS A 210 5.89 -14.94 13.32
N MET A 211 5.70 -14.09 12.33
CA MET A 211 4.67 -14.23 11.31
C MET A 211 5.15 -15.14 10.18
N GLY A 212 4.22 -15.82 9.52
CA GLY A 212 4.53 -16.64 8.34
C GLY A 212 4.87 -15.77 7.13
N LEU A 213 5.68 -16.30 6.23
CA LEU A 213 5.98 -15.68 4.95
C LEU A 213 6.20 -16.77 3.89
N ASP A 214 5.29 -16.85 2.91
CA ASP A 214 5.43 -17.80 1.80
C ASP A 214 6.25 -17.20 0.67
N LYS A 215 6.67 -18.05 -0.27
CA LYS A 215 7.20 -17.60 -1.55
C LYS A 215 6.09 -16.89 -2.32
N ILE A 216 6.32 -15.62 -2.62
CA ILE A 216 5.36 -14.80 -3.36
C ILE A 216 5.61 -14.97 -4.85
N ILE A 217 4.55 -15.27 -5.60
CA ILE A 217 4.52 -15.29 -7.06
C ILE A 217 3.35 -14.41 -7.49
N CYS A 218 3.62 -13.37 -8.26
CA CYS A 218 2.59 -12.45 -8.72
C CYS A 218 1.68 -13.10 -9.78
N SER A 219 0.39 -13.16 -9.50
CA SER A 219 -0.65 -13.65 -10.44
C SER A 219 -1.24 -12.54 -11.33
N ARG A 220 -0.79 -11.30 -11.18
CA ARG A 220 -1.43 -10.11 -11.77
C ARG A 220 -0.56 -9.39 -12.81
N SER A 221 0.58 -9.98 -13.19
CA SER A 221 1.52 -9.36 -14.15
C SER A 221 0.87 -9.08 -15.51
N HIS A 222 0.01 -9.99 -15.97
CA HIS A 222 -0.70 -9.86 -17.25
C HIS A 222 -1.79 -8.78 -17.26
N MET A 223 -2.21 -8.30 -16.08
CA MET A 223 -3.21 -7.23 -15.92
C MET A 223 -2.54 -5.85 -15.70
N ASN A 224 -1.22 -5.80 -15.63
CA ASN A 224 -0.49 -4.59 -15.31
C ASN A 224 0.33 -4.10 -16.50
N ASN A 225 -0.17 -3.09 -17.21
CA ASN A 225 0.53 -2.47 -18.35
C ASN A 225 1.88 -1.84 -17.96
N GLN A 226 2.15 -1.65 -16.66
CA GLN A 226 3.39 -1.11 -16.09
C GLN A 226 4.28 -2.22 -15.51
N CYS A 227 4.00 -3.48 -15.81
CA CYS A 227 4.77 -4.59 -15.27
C CYS A 227 6.23 -4.52 -15.75
N ILE A 228 7.17 -4.63 -14.82
CA ILE A 228 8.61 -4.67 -15.13
C ILE A 228 9.11 -6.10 -15.39
N GLU A 229 8.20 -7.05 -15.48
CA GLU A 229 8.40 -8.45 -15.84
C GLU A 229 9.57 -9.11 -15.09
N GLU A 230 10.56 -9.66 -15.77
CA GLU A 230 11.70 -10.38 -15.18
C GLU A 230 12.52 -9.57 -14.16
N ARG A 231 12.47 -8.25 -14.22
CA ARG A 231 13.10 -7.38 -13.23
C ARG A 231 12.34 -7.37 -11.90
N CYS A 232 11.08 -7.84 -11.88
CA CYS A 232 10.29 -7.93 -10.66
C CYS A 232 10.65 -9.21 -9.90
N PRO A 233 10.99 -9.13 -8.60
CA PRO A 233 11.34 -10.32 -7.80
C PRO A 233 10.18 -11.30 -7.58
N PHE A 234 8.96 -10.90 -7.93
CA PHE A 234 7.74 -11.68 -7.78
C PHE A 234 7.15 -12.15 -9.11
N HIS A 235 7.77 -11.83 -10.22
CA HIS A 235 7.31 -12.30 -11.54
C HIS A 235 7.49 -13.80 -11.66
N VAL A 236 6.58 -14.47 -12.37
CA VAL A 236 6.73 -15.88 -12.72
C VAL A 236 7.99 -16.01 -13.59
N LYS A 237 8.97 -16.78 -13.14
CA LYS A 237 10.13 -17.15 -13.96
C LYS A 237 9.73 -18.36 -14.78
N ASN A 238 9.67 -18.20 -16.09
CA ASN A 238 9.56 -19.32 -17.03
C ASN A 238 10.78 -20.23 -16.95
#